data_7037a68cfb64921d768cf508b5462587
#
_entry.id   7037a68cfb64921d768cf508b5462587
#
_cell.length_a   1.000
_cell.length_b   1.000
_cell.length_c   1.000
_cell.angle_alpha   90.00
_cell.angle_beta   90.00
_cell.angle_gamma   90.00
#
_symmetry.space_group_name_H-M   'P 1'
#
loop_
_entity.id
_entity.type
_entity.pdbx_description
1 polymer ?
#
loop_
_entity_poly.entity_id
_entity_poly.type
_entity_poly.pdbx_seq_one_letter_code
_entity_poly.pdbx_strand_id
1 'polypeptide(L)'
;KEKQLILEACCQHDFGKANLIFQAVINPELAEKLNLKPRKVKQIPHGFLSGLTISKDEFLRKSELFTVKDFLPYMTAIYYHHDREDRYTPAEIQEWAERYYLPQLKEYTGEEHKELYATYIGRLLFRNDPTAMRKVITPEMRNEYLLIKGMLNKFDYAVSAGYAEAELEPDLIKKELKASVERYLQEKELRPAQQYMKEHKDENLIVVAPTGSGKTEAALLWLDGEKGFYTLPLKVSSNAIYKRIKGRYEYKNVALLHSDSLSMYLQEASEESVDQRQNRAKMLAWPVTVCTIDQLFKFVYGAIGTEIFAATLKYSKLVIDEIQSYSPEIIAAIIYGISIIQKMGGRFAIITATFPPVLAHFMERYGLLEGKEYQRVDFSADTSIIRHKIEIRDSEMDPEELLEQGSKKKVLVICNTVKSAHKLYQVLESKTEKSW
;
A
#
# COMPACT_ATOMS: atom_id res chain seq x y z
N LYS A 1 13.12 14.73 12.91
CA LYS A 1 11.81 14.84 13.53
C LYS A 1 11.00 13.56 13.36
N GLU A 2 10.61 13.17 12.12
CA GLU A 2 9.76 12.01 11.85
C GLU A 2 10.28 10.73 12.49
N LYS A 3 11.58 10.43 12.32
CA LYS A 3 12.22 9.25 12.92
C LYS A 3 12.08 9.25 14.46
N GLN A 4 12.24 10.38 15.11
CA GLN A 4 12.09 10.49 16.57
C GLN A 4 10.64 10.30 16.99
N LEU A 5 9.66 10.89 16.29
CA LEU A 5 8.25 10.68 16.57
C LEU A 5 7.86 9.20 16.49
N ILE A 6 8.36 8.48 15.48
CA ILE A 6 8.12 7.05 15.33
C ILE A 6 8.77 6.25 16.46
N LEU A 7 10.03 6.55 16.79
CA LEU A 7 10.73 5.88 17.90
C LEU A 7 10.02 6.08 19.23
N GLU A 8 9.62 7.32 19.55
CA GLU A 8 8.89 7.61 20.78
C GLU A 8 7.53 6.90 20.81
N ALA A 9 6.83 6.82 19.67
CA ALA A 9 5.59 6.07 19.58
C ALA A 9 5.81 4.57 19.83
N CYS A 10 6.89 3.99 19.27
CA CYS A 10 7.26 2.60 19.52
C CYS A 10 7.62 2.35 21.00
N CYS A 11 8.27 3.29 21.69
CA CYS A 11 8.56 3.16 23.12
C CYS A 11 7.28 3.26 23.97
N GLN A 12 6.33 4.10 23.57
CA GLN A 12 5.16 4.44 24.38
C GLN A 12 3.97 3.48 24.19
N HIS A 13 3.80 2.87 22.99
CA HIS A 13 2.56 2.22 22.58
C HIS A 13 2.10 1.07 23.48
N ASP A 14 3.04 0.42 24.15
CA ASP A 14 2.81 -0.76 24.99
C ASP A 14 2.76 -0.47 26.49
N PHE A 15 2.91 0.77 26.94
CA PHE A 15 2.86 1.12 28.35
C PHE A 15 1.56 0.64 29.01
N GLY A 16 0.45 0.68 28.29
CA GLY A 16 -0.82 0.16 28.78
C GLY A 16 -0.83 -1.33 29.11
N LYS A 17 0.14 -2.12 28.62
CA LYS A 17 0.30 -3.54 28.99
C LYS A 17 0.80 -3.72 30.43
N ALA A 18 1.34 -2.68 31.05
CA ALA A 18 1.71 -2.71 32.47
C ALA A 18 0.49 -2.84 33.40
N ASN A 19 -0.74 -2.68 32.90
CA ASN A 19 -1.94 -2.80 33.72
C ASN A 19 -2.09 -4.21 34.34
N LEU A 20 -2.55 -4.24 35.57
CA LEU A 20 -2.64 -5.45 36.37
C LEU A 20 -3.49 -6.55 35.76
N ILE A 21 -4.55 -6.19 35.03
CA ILE A 21 -5.46 -7.17 34.41
C ILE A 21 -4.78 -7.87 33.25
N PHE A 22 -4.04 -7.12 32.39
CA PHE A 22 -3.26 -7.71 31.31
C PHE A 22 -2.15 -8.61 31.87
N GLN A 23 -1.42 -8.13 32.89
CA GLN A 23 -0.36 -8.90 33.53
C GLN A 23 -0.89 -10.20 34.17
N ALA A 24 -2.07 -10.16 34.79
CA ALA A 24 -2.71 -11.32 35.38
C ALA A 24 -3.25 -12.33 34.32
N VAL A 25 -3.49 -11.91 33.08
CA VAL A 25 -3.84 -12.82 31.98
C VAL A 25 -2.63 -13.64 31.54
N ILE A 26 -1.45 -13.01 31.43
CA ILE A 26 -0.22 -13.67 30.97
C ILE A 26 0.53 -14.40 32.09
N ASN A 27 0.28 -14.04 33.35
CA ASN A 27 0.91 -14.64 34.52
C ASN A 27 -0.18 -15.17 35.48
N PRO A 28 -0.54 -16.47 35.38
CA PRO A 28 -1.55 -17.09 36.24
C PRO A 28 -1.21 -17.06 37.73
N GLU A 29 0.07 -17.14 38.10
CA GLU A 29 0.51 -17.07 39.50
C GLU A 29 0.21 -15.70 40.11
N LEU A 30 0.41 -14.63 39.34
CA LEU A 30 0.05 -13.28 39.73
C LEU A 30 -1.46 -13.14 39.95
N ALA A 31 -2.26 -13.73 39.03
CA ALA A 31 -3.71 -13.72 39.16
C ALA A 31 -4.19 -14.41 40.44
N GLU A 32 -3.61 -15.56 40.78
CA GLU A 32 -3.91 -16.31 41.98
C GLU A 32 -3.50 -15.54 43.26
N LYS A 33 -2.25 -15.03 43.27
CA LYS A 33 -1.71 -14.24 44.41
C LYS A 33 -2.58 -13.02 44.73
N LEU A 34 -3.13 -12.37 43.72
CA LEU A 34 -3.96 -11.18 43.86
C LEU A 34 -5.46 -11.49 43.93
N ASN A 35 -5.86 -12.78 43.90
CA ASN A 35 -7.23 -13.21 43.84
C ASN A 35 -8.04 -12.53 42.72
N LEU A 36 -7.39 -12.29 41.57
CA LEU A 36 -7.98 -11.66 40.41
C LEU A 36 -8.60 -12.70 39.49
N LYS A 37 -9.74 -12.35 38.93
CA LYS A 37 -10.37 -13.10 37.83
C LYS A 37 -10.33 -12.27 36.55
N PRO A 38 -9.18 -12.19 35.86
CA PRO A 38 -8.96 -11.22 34.77
C PRO A 38 -10.03 -11.31 33.67
N ARG A 39 -10.49 -12.53 33.35
CA ARG A 39 -11.54 -12.76 32.33
C ARG A 39 -12.92 -12.22 32.71
N LYS A 40 -13.16 -11.89 33.98
CA LYS A 40 -14.40 -11.28 34.47
C LYS A 40 -14.35 -9.77 34.56
N VAL A 41 -13.18 -9.17 34.40
CA VAL A 41 -13.00 -7.71 34.40
C VAL A 41 -13.09 -7.21 32.96
N LYS A 42 -13.91 -6.18 32.74
CA LYS A 42 -13.97 -5.52 31.44
C LYS A 42 -12.60 -4.92 31.16
N GLN A 43 -11.96 -5.35 30.07
CA GLN A 43 -10.62 -4.87 29.71
C GLN A 43 -10.72 -3.57 28.91
N ILE A 44 -9.83 -2.65 29.20
CA ILE A 44 -9.60 -1.46 28.37
C ILE A 44 -8.42 -1.76 27.45
N PRO A 45 -8.53 -1.49 26.13
CA PRO A 45 -7.42 -1.69 25.21
C PRO A 45 -6.17 -0.96 25.68
N HIS A 46 -5.04 -1.65 25.70
CA HIS A 46 -3.78 -1.07 26.20
C HIS A 46 -3.34 0.16 25.42
N GLY A 47 -3.66 0.24 24.12
CA GLY A 47 -3.39 1.42 23.33
C GLY A 47 -4.09 2.67 23.84
N PHE A 48 -5.31 2.55 24.37
CA PHE A 48 -6.03 3.67 24.99
C PHE A 48 -5.30 4.17 26.22
N LEU A 49 -4.87 3.27 27.08
CA LEU A 49 -4.09 3.60 28.28
C LEU A 49 -2.76 4.25 27.90
N SER A 50 -2.02 3.63 26.97
CA SER A 50 -0.72 4.13 26.52
C SER A 50 -0.80 5.53 25.93
N GLY A 51 -1.79 5.79 25.07
CA GLY A 51 -1.97 7.09 24.42
C GLY A 51 -2.34 8.22 25.40
N LEU A 52 -3.03 7.87 26.49
CA LEU A 52 -3.46 8.85 27.49
C LEU A 52 -2.47 9.03 28.65
N THR A 53 -1.36 8.32 28.67
CA THR A 53 -0.36 8.39 29.75
C THR A 53 0.49 9.65 29.66
N ILE A 54 0.80 10.16 28.48
CA ILE A 54 1.71 11.29 28.28
C ILE A 54 0.95 12.61 28.17
N SER A 55 1.39 13.63 28.93
CA SER A 55 0.92 14.99 28.74
C SER A 55 1.55 15.65 27.52
N LYS A 56 0.90 16.73 27.06
CA LYS A 56 1.49 17.56 25.99
C LYS A 56 2.85 18.13 26.38
N ASP A 57 3.02 18.55 27.65
CA ASP A 57 4.26 19.16 28.10
C ASP A 57 5.39 18.13 28.24
N GLU A 58 5.09 16.92 28.70
CA GLU A 58 6.04 15.80 28.69
C GLU A 58 6.46 15.44 27.26
N PHE A 59 5.51 15.35 26.33
CA PHE A 59 5.80 15.11 24.93
C PHE A 59 6.76 16.15 24.34
N LEU A 60 6.51 17.44 24.59
CA LEU A 60 7.36 18.52 24.08
C LEU A 60 8.77 18.49 24.68
N ARG A 61 8.94 18.01 25.92
CA ARG A 61 10.27 17.86 26.54
C ARG A 61 11.11 16.73 25.96
N LYS A 62 10.49 15.75 25.28
CA LYS A 62 11.21 14.60 24.69
C LYS A 62 12.14 14.99 23.53
N SER A 63 11.85 16.07 22.81
CA SER A 63 12.70 16.55 21.73
C SER A 63 12.41 18.02 21.39
N GLU A 64 13.47 18.80 21.18
CA GLU A 64 13.35 20.17 20.67
C GLU A 64 12.72 20.27 19.27
N LEU A 65 12.68 19.15 18.52
CA LEU A 65 12.07 19.08 17.20
C LEU A 65 10.55 18.90 17.26
N PHE A 66 9.99 18.60 18.43
CA PHE A 66 8.55 18.37 18.58
C PHE A 66 7.81 19.70 18.81
N THR A 67 6.65 19.79 18.20
CA THR A 67 5.77 20.96 18.32
C THR A 67 4.39 20.57 18.82
N VAL A 68 3.62 21.56 19.28
CA VAL A 68 2.23 21.35 19.73
C VAL A 68 1.35 20.68 18.67
N LYS A 69 1.64 20.92 17.39
CA LYS A 69 0.88 20.33 16.26
C LYS A 69 1.10 18.82 16.13
N ASP A 70 2.26 18.34 16.55
CA ASP A 70 2.66 16.93 16.43
C ASP A 70 2.03 16.05 17.51
N PHE A 71 1.65 16.66 18.64
CA PHE A 71 1.16 15.94 19.81
C PHE A 71 -0.13 15.15 19.52
N LEU A 72 -1.09 15.75 18.84
CA LEU A 72 -2.37 15.10 18.58
C LEU A 72 -2.27 13.95 17.57
N PRO A 73 -1.54 14.07 16.44
CA PRO A 73 -1.22 12.93 15.57
C PRO A 73 -0.50 11.79 16.31
N TYR A 74 0.51 12.13 17.11
CA TYR A 74 1.28 11.17 17.91
C TYR A 74 0.41 10.40 18.90
N MET A 75 -0.33 11.11 19.74
CA MET A 75 -1.21 10.49 20.74
C MET A 75 -2.29 9.64 20.09
N THR A 76 -2.90 10.13 19.01
CA THR A 76 -3.93 9.40 18.26
C THR A 76 -3.38 8.11 17.64
N ALA A 77 -2.15 8.13 17.12
CA ALA A 77 -1.51 6.96 16.54
C ALA A 77 -1.32 5.86 17.59
N ILE A 78 -0.90 6.21 18.81
CA ILE A 78 -0.74 5.26 19.91
C ILE A 78 -2.10 4.79 20.43
N TYR A 79 -3.02 5.71 20.65
CA TYR A 79 -4.35 5.38 21.18
C TYR A 79 -5.09 4.36 20.32
N TYR A 80 -5.05 4.51 18.99
CA TYR A 80 -5.74 3.66 18.03
C TYR A 80 -4.85 2.64 17.34
N HIS A 81 -3.71 2.25 17.89
CA HIS A 81 -2.80 1.38 17.15
C HIS A 81 -3.40 -0.02 16.87
N HIS A 82 -4.30 -0.54 17.71
CA HIS A 82 -5.01 -1.78 17.48
C HIS A 82 -6.50 -1.62 17.23
N ASP A 83 -7.17 -0.67 17.91
CA ASP A 83 -8.63 -0.55 17.88
C ASP A 83 -9.06 0.92 17.75
N ARG A 84 -10.21 1.16 17.10
CA ARG A 84 -10.85 2.49 16.98
C ARG A 84 -12.23 2.54 17.64
N GLU A 85 -12.64 1.51 18.34
CA GLU A 85 -13.95 1.50 18.97
C GLU A 85 -13.95 2.31 20.27
N ASP A 86 -14.55 3.50 20.23
CA ASP A 86 -14.81 4.36 21.38
C ASP A 86 -15.99 3.78 22.20
N ARG A 87 -15.74 2.67 22.87
CA ARG A 87 -16.74 1.98 23.72
C ARG A 87 -16.73 2.48 25.17
N TYR A 88 -15.84 3.40 25.52
CA TYR A 88 -15.60 3.83 26.88
C TYR A 88 -15.67 5.35 26.99
N THR A 89 -16.30 5.81 28.06
CA THR A 89 -16.26 7.23 28.43
C THR A 89 -14.92 7.59 29.07
N PRO A 90 -14.49 8.86 29.02
CA PRO A 90 -13.31 9.32 29.74
C PRO A 90 -13.31 8.95 31.23
N ALA A 91 -14.48 9.05 31.89
CA ALA A 91 -14.62 8.70 33.29
C ALA A 91 -14.42 7.21 33.57
N GLU A 92 -15.00 6.33 32.73
CA GLU A 92 -14.78 4.88 32.85
C GLU A 92 -13.32 4.49 32.68
N ILE A 93 -12.61 5.11 31.73
CA ILE A 93 -11.18 4.85 31.51
C ILE A 93 -10.37 5.33 32.71
N GLN A 94 -10.66 6.49 33.24
CA GLN A 94 -9.96 7.07 34.39
C GLN A 94 -10.16 6.20 35.66
N GLU A 95 -11.40 5.87 36.04
CA GLU A 95 -11.72 5.01 37.18
C GLU A 95 -11.04 3.64 37.06
N TRP A 96 -11.07 3.04 35.88
CA TRP A 96 -10.41 1.77 35.63
C TRP A 96 -8.88 1.87 35.76
N ALA A 97 -8.29 2.95 35.24
CA ALA A 97 -6.85 3.17 35.27
C ALA A 97 -6.33 3.41 36.70
N GLU A 98 -7.04 4.19 37.49
CA GLU A 98 -6.71 4.41 38.92
C GLU A 98 -6.62 3.07 39.68
N ARG A 99 -7.48 2.13 39.34
CA ARG A 99 -7.54 0.84 40.04
C ARG A 99 -6.52 -0.18 39.52
N TYR A 100 -6.26 -0.23 38.25
CA TYR A 100 -5.54 -1.35 37.67
C TYR A 100 -4.29 -0.96 36.86
N TYR A 101 -4.06 0.32 36.61
CA TYR A 101 -2.97 0.75 35.74
C TYR A 101 -2.00 1.75 36.35
N LEU A 102 -2.46 2.87 36.86
CA LEU A 102 -1.57 3.94 37.36
C LEU A 102 -0.61 3.47 38.48
N PRO A 103 -1.04 2.64 39.46
CA PRO A 103 -0.13 2.11 40.45
C PRO A 103 1.00 1.25 39.90
N GLN A 104 0.70 0.49 38.83
CA GLN A 104 1.67 -0.38 38.16
C GLN A 104 2.62 0.41 37.25
N LEU A 105 2.13 1.47 36.62
CA LEU A 105 2.91 2.31 35.74
C LEU A 105 4.09 2.96 36.44
N LYS A 106 3.90 3.42 37.71
CA LYS A 106 4.97 3.95 38.57
C LYS A 106 6.11 2.94 38.77
N GLU A 107 5.75 1.68 39.02
CA GLU A 107 6.73 0.59 39.21
C GLU A 107 7.53 0.34 37.91
N TYR A 108 6.89 0.52 36.77
CA TYR A 108 7.48 0.24 35.44
C TYR A 108 8.35 1.40 34.93
N THR A 109 7.91 2.64 35.11
CA THR A 109 8.57 3.84 34.57
C THR A 109 9.47 4.56 35.55
N GLY A 110 9.29 4.31 36.87
CA GLY A 110 9.91 5.06 37.93
C GLY A 110 9.27 6.44 38.21
N GLU A 111 8.30 6.83 37.38
CA GLU A 111 7.63 8.12 37.46
C GLU A 111 6.21 7.99 38.00
N GLU A 112 5.76 8.95 38.80
CA GLU A 112 4.41 8.95 39.35
C GLU A 112 3.43 9.65 38.41
N HIS A 113 2.55 8.85 37.79
CA HIS A 113 1.43 9.33 37.01
C HIS A 113 0.17 9.34 37.88
N LYS A 114 -0.39 10.52 38.15
CA LYS A 114 -1.56 10.66 39.03
C LYS A 114 -2.88 10.46 38.32
N GLU A 115 -2.93 10.76 37.01
CA GLU A 115 -4.14 10.69 36.20
C GLU A 115 -3.79 10.41 34.73
N LEU A 116 -4.78 9.92 33.98
CA LEU A 116 -4.72 9.87 32.55
C LEU A 116 -5.25 11.17 31.96
N TYR A 117 -4.68 11.56 30.81
CA TYR A 117 -5.13 12.77 30.10
C TYR A 117 -6.38 12.48 29.25
N ALA A 118 -7.41 11.91 29.89
CA ALA A 118 -8.64 11.46 29.23
C ALA A 118 -9.45 12.60 28.57
N THR A 119 -9.21 13.86 28.94
CA THR A 119 -9.80 15.05 28.29
C THR A 119 -9.40 15.19 26.81
N TYR A 120 -8.30 14.56 26.40
CA TYR A 120 -7.89 14.54 24.98
C TYR A 120 -8.72 13.61 24.11
N ILE A 121 -9.48 12.65 24.67
CA ILE A 121 -10.30 11.70 23.88
C ILE A 121 -11.23 12.43 22.92
N GLY A 122 -11.84 13.54 23.36
CA GLY A 122 -12.71 14.37 22.53
C GLY A 122 -12.02 15.09 21.36
N ARG A 123 -10.68 15.12 21.35
CA ARG A 123 -9.84 15.82 20.36
C ARG A 123 -9.08 14.87 19.45
N LEU A 124 -9.16 13.55 19.69
CA LEU A 124 -8.47 12.55 18.87
C LEU A 124 -8.89 12.65 17.42
N LEU A 125 -7.93 12.45 16.53
CA LEU A 125 -8.17 12.37 15.11
C LEU A 125 -9.00 11.09 14.80
N PHE A 126 -9.88 11.15 13.79
CA PHE A 126 -10.66 10.00 13.34
C PHE A 126 -11.66 9.38 14.34
N ARG A 127 -12.12 10.16 15.29
CA ARG A 127 -13.28 9.77 16.07
C ARG A 127 -14.50 9.60 15.15
N ASN A 128 -15.45 8.70 15.50
CA ASN A 128 -16.59 8.30 14.64
C ASN A 128 -17.59 9.41 14.24
N ASP A 129 -17.22 10.68 14.36
CA ASP A 129 -17.99 11.82 13.85
C ASP A 129 -17.32 12.44 12.62
N PRO A 130 -17.75 12.06 11.40
CA PRO A 130 -17.20 12.61 10.15
C PRO A 130 -17.37 14.12 10.02
N THR A 131 -18.33 14.71 10.71
CA THR A 131 -18.64 16.15 10.62
C THR A 131 -17.74 16.98 11.54
N ALA A 132 -17.39 16.48 12.71
CA ALA A 132 -16.43 17.11 13.62
C ALA A 132 -15.01 17.07 13.05
N MET A 133 -14.65 16.02 12.33
CA MET A 133 -13.30 15.80 11.76
C MET A 133 -12.91 16.83 10.71
N ARG A 134 -13.83 17.29 9.87
CA ARG A 134 -13.50 18.17 8.73
C ARG A 134 -13.00 19.55 9.14
N LYS A 135 -13.27 19.99 10.37
CA LYS A 135 -12.95 21.34 10.86
C LYS A 135 -11.63 21.46 11.63
N VAL A 136 -11.07 20.37 12.11
CA VAL A 136 -9.94 20.39 13.07
C VAL A 136 -8.66 19.72 12.51
N ILE A 137 -8.77 18.83 11.54
CA ILE A 137 -7.65 18.05 11.04
C ILE A 137 -7.08 18.68 9.78
N THR A 138 -5.85 19.20 9.87
CA THR A 138 -5.14 19.64 8.67
C THR A 138 -4.58 18.43 7.88
N PRO A 139 -4.34 18.58 6.57
CA PRO A 139 -3.68 17.54 5.78
C PRO A 139 -2.34 17.09 6.37
N GLU A 140 -1.57 18.01 6.94
CA GLU A 140 -0.27 17.75 7.58
C GLU A 140 -0.44 16.85 8.81
N MET A 141 -1.37 17.17 9.72
CA MET A 141 -1.67 16.34 10.90
C MET A 141 -2.12 14.93 10.51
N ARG A 142 -2.93 14.83 9.44
CA ARG A 142 -3.35 13.54 8.91
C ARG A 142 -2.18 12.73 8.38
N ASN A 143 -1.32 13.35 7.58
CA ASN A 143 -0.15 12.70 6.99
C ASN A 143 0.83 12.24 8.07
N GLU A 144 1.04 13.06 9.10
CA GLU A 144 1.88 12.71 10.24
C GLU A 144 1.29 11.52 11.04
N TYR A 145 -0.02 11.53 11.29
CA TYR A 145 -0.70 10.39 11.90
C TYR A 145 -0.54 9.11 11.06
N LEU A 146 -0.76 9.17 9.74
CA LEU A 146 -0.60 8.02 8.84
C LEU A 146 0.82 7.46 8.91
N LEU A 147 1.80 8.35 8.97
CA LEU A 147 3.21 7.96 9.08
C LEU A 147 3.50 7.28 10.42
N ILE A 148 3.18 7.94 11.52
CA ILE A 148 3.51 7.44 12.87
C ILE A 148 2.82 6.09 13.09
N LYS A 149 1.50 6.02 12.88
CA LYS A 149 0.74 4.80 13.10
C LYS A 149 1.13 3.68 12.15
N GLY A 150 1.32 4.00 10.87
CA GLY A 150 1.69 3.00 9.88
C GLY A 150 3.04 2.37 10.17
N MET A 151 4.05 3.17 10.57
CA MET A 151 5.36 2.65 10.95
C MET A 151 5.32 1.92 12.30
N LEU A 152 4.59 2.43 13.29
CA LEU A 152 4.37 1.75 14.55
C LEU A 152 3.79 0.34 14.32
N ASN A 153 2.70 0.24 13.56
CA ASN A 153 2.08 -1.05 13.26
C ASN A 153 3.02 -1.97 12.47
N LYS A 154 3.82 -1.42 11.57
CA LYS A 154 4.77 -2.21 10.78
C LYS A 154 5.84 -2.85 11.68
N PHE A 155 6.37 -2.12 12.63
CA PHE A 155 7.37 -2.64 13.58
C PHE A 155 6.75 -3.59 14.59
N ASP A 156 5.60 -3.24 15.16
CA ASP A 156 4.90 -4.10 16.12
C ASP A 156 4.51 -5.44 15.48
N TYR A 157 3.98 -5.45 14.27
CA TYR A 157 3.64 -6.69 13.55
C TYR A 157 4.87 -7.53 13.22
N ALA A 158 6.00 -6.91 12.85
CA ALA A 158 7.24 -7.62 12.59
C ALA A 158 7.75 -8.34 13.84
N VAL A 159 7.82 -7.62 14.96
CA VAL A 159 8.25 -8.16 16.26
C VAL A 159 7.29 -9.26 16.73
N SER A 160 5.98 -9.03 16.66
CA SER A 160 4.96 -10.00 17.05
C SER A 160 4.98 -11.28 16.20
N ALA A 161 5.42 -11.18 14.93
CA ALA A 161 5.61 -12.32 14.04
C ALA A 161 6.98 -13.01 14.21
N GLY A 162 7.83 -12.54 15.13
CA GLY A 162 9.16 -13.06 15.37
C GLY A 162 10.20 -12.69 14.30
N TYR A 163 9.95 -11.66 13.50
CA TYR A 163 10.92 -11.15 12.53
C TYR A 163 11.87 -10.14 13.19
N ALA A 164 13.17 -10.30 12.98
CA ALA A 164 14.17 -9.35 13.45
C ALA A 164 14.07 -8.00 12.72
N GLU A 165 13.57 -8.00 11.50
CA GLU A 165 13.49 -6.83 10.63
C GLU A 165 12.11 -6.70 9.97
N ALA A 166 11.60 -5.47 9.94
CA ALA A 166 10.33 -5.14 9.28
C ALA A 166 10.45 -5.00 7.75
N GLU A 167 11.66 -4.93 7.24
CA GLU A 167 12.01 -4.91 5.81
C GLU A 167 13.02 -6.01 5.50
N LEU A 168 12.93 -6.61 4.33
CA LEU A 168 13.96 -7.53 3.85
C LEU A 168 15.14 -6.71 3.32
N GLU A 169 16.31 -6.99 3.85
CA GLU A 169 17.62 -6.36 3.59
C GLU A 169 17.67 -5.38 2.40
N PRO A 170 17.50 -4.07 2.64
CA PRO A 170 17.22 -3.12 1.56
C PRO A 170 18.42 -2.92 0.62
N ASP A 171 19.65 -2.92 1.12
CA ASP A 171 20.80 -2.38 0.40
C ASP A 171 21.44 -3.34 -0.61
N LEU A 172 21.46 -4.64 -0.34
CA LEU A 172 21.95 -5.64 -1.28
C LEU A 172 20.93 -5.94 -2.38
N ILE A 173 19.67 -5.94 -2.02
CA ILE A 173 18.55 -6.36 -2.87
C ILE A 173 18.16 -5.27 -3.88
N LYS A 174 18.27 -4.00 -3.51
CA LYS A 174 17.97 -2.87 -4.39
C LYS A 174 18.82 -2.84 -5.65
N LYS A 175 20.12 -3.14 -5.53
CA LYS A 175 21.05 -3.14 -6.66
C LYS A 175 20.81 -4.30 -7.63
N GLU A 176 20.31 -5.43 -7.15
CA GLU A 176 20.12 -6.63 -7.97
C GLU A 176 19.02 -6.48 -9.02
N LEU A 177 17.88 -5.84 -8.73
CA LEU A 177 16.80 -5.67 -9.70
C LEU A 177 17.28 -4.86 -10.91
N LYS A 178 17.92 -3.71 -10.66
CA LYS A 178 18.46 -2.86 -11.73
C LYS A 178 19.46 -3.64 -12.59
N ALA A 179 20.44 -4.29 -11.94
CA ALA A 179 21.44 -5.07 -12.64
C ALA A 179 20.82 -6.23 -13.45
N SER A 180 19.79 -6.87 -12.94
CA SER A 180 19.07 -7.95 -13.65
C SER A 180 18.33 -7.46 -14.88
N VAL A 181 17.65 -6.29 -14.78
CA VAL A 181 16.96 -5.67 -15.90
C VAL A 181 17.95 -5.16 -16.94
N GLU A 182 19.03 -4.50 -16.50
CA GLU A 182 20.10 -4.03 -17.40
C GLU A 182 20.79 -5.18 -18.11
N ARG A 183 21.08 -6.30 -17.42
CA ARG A 183 21.64 -7.52 -18.04
C ARG A 183 20.70 -8.09 -19.11
N TYR A 184 19.40 -8.12 -18.84
CA TYR A 184 18.43 -8.57 -19.85
C TYR A 184 18.39 -7.66 -21.08
N LEU A 185 18.63 -6.35 -20.89
CA LEU A 185 18.63 -5.33 -21.96
C LEU A 185 20.01 -5.14 -22.59
N GLN A 186 21.07 -5.72 -22.08
CA GLN A 186 22.48 -5.43 -22.38
C GLN A 186 22.84 -5.51 -23.87
N GLU A 187 22.12 -6.33 -24.65
CA GLU A 187 22.36 -6.46 -26.09
C GLU A 187 21.39 -5.60 -26.95
N LYS A 188 20.57 -4.79 -26.29
CA LYS A 188 19.52 -4.00 -26.96
C LYS A 188 19.66 -2.53 -26.63
N GLU A 189 19.58 -1.73 -27.65
CA GLU A 189 19.43 -0.29 -27.49
C GLU A 189 18.13 0.01 -26.71
N LEU A 190 18.22 0.86 -25.67
CA LEU A 190 17.05 1.27 -24.90
C LEU A 190 16.07 2.02 -25.79
N ARG A 191 14.82 1.66 -25.69
CA ARG A 191 13.74 2.36 -26.39
C ARG A 191 13.50 3.73 -25.75
N PRO A 192 12.92 4.70 -26.48
CA PRO A 192 12.74 6.08 -25.98
C PRO A 192 12.10 6.16 -24.59
N ALA A 193 11.01 5.42 -24.34
CA ALA A 193 10.35 5.39 -23.04
C ALA A 193 11.23 4.78 -21.94
N GLN A 194 12.06 3.78 -22.26
CA GLN A 194 12.97 3.14 -21.30
C GLN A 194 14.11 4.09 -20.93
N GLN A 195 14.70 4.75 -21.91
CA GLN A 195 15.74 5.75 -21.70
C GLN A 195 15.22 6.89 -20.85
N TYR A 196 14.06 7.45 -21.21
CA TYR A 196 13.44 8.56 -20.52
C TYR A 196 13.16 8.22 -19.04
N MET A 197 12.52 7.10 -18.75
CA MET A 197 12.19 6.71 -17.38
C MET A 197 13.44 6.41 -16.54
N LYS A 198 14.52 5.91 -17.15
CA LYS A 198 15.81 5.70 -16.48
C LYS A 198 16.47 7.03 -16.10
N GLU A 199 16.41 8.04 -16.96
CA GLU A 199 16.98 9.36 -16.75
C GLU A 199 16.20 10.18 -15.71
N HIS A 200 14.87 10.05 -15.69
CA HIS A 200 13.97 10.80 -14.80
C HIS A 200 13.50 9.98 -13.58
N LYS A 201 14.38 9.13 -13.08
CA LYS A 201 14.07 8.20 -11.97
C LYS A 201 13.67 8.89 -10.66
N ASP A 202 14.07 10.14 -10.46
CA ASP A 202 13.83 10.93 -9.26
C ASP A 202 12.59 11.83 -9.36
N GLU A 203 11.83 11.71 -10.44
CA GLU A 203 10.66 12.53 -10.73
C GLU A 203 9.35 11.72 -10.72
N ASN A 204 8.24 12.39 -10.47
CA ASN A 204 6.93 11.82 -10.70
C ASN A 204 6.61 11.88 -12.20
N LEU A 205 6.16 10.74 -12.76
CA LEU A 205 6.02 10.61 -14.21
C LEU A 205 4.61 10.19 -14.62
N ILE A 206 4.16 10.73 -15.76
CA ILE A 206 3.12 10.12 -16.59
C ILE A 206 3.71 9.83 -17.96
N VAL A 207 3.81 8.55 -18.29
CA VAL A 207 4.42 8.07 -19.53
C VAL A 207 3.36 7.38 -20.37
N VAL A 208 3.05 7.98 -21.52
CA VAL A 208 2.16 7.38 -22.52
C VAL A 208 3.03 6.69 -23.55
N ALA A 209 2.88 5.37 -23.68
CA ALA A 209 3.71 4.59 -24.60
C ALA A 209 2.91 3.39 -25.17
N PRO A 210 3.06 3.07 -26.45
CA PRO A 210 2.28 2.02 -27.11
C PRO A 210 2.44 0.65 -26.46
N THR A 211 1.46 -0.22 -26.65
CA THR A 211 1.58 -1.63 -26.24
C THR A 211 2.79 -2.27 -26.91
N GLY A 212 3.60 -2.99 -26.12
CA GLY A 212 4.82 -3.64 -26.59
C GLY A 212 6.03 -2.71 -26.79
N SER A 213 5.96 -1.45 -26.35
CA SER A 213 7.11 -0.52 -26.32
C SER A 213 8.14 -0.82 -25.21
N GLY A 214 7.92 -1.85 -24.40
CA GLY A 214 8.81 -2.17 -23.26
C GLY A 214 8.46 -1.40 -22.01
N LYS A 215 7.19 -1.09 -21.77
CA LYS A 215 6.69 -0.37 -20.59
C LYS A 215 7.11 -1.01 -19.27
N THR A 216 7.09 -2.34 -19.21
CA THR A 216 7.49 -3.06 -17.97
C THR A 216 8.95 -2.80 -17.62
N GLU A 217 9.84 -2.94 -18.60
CA GLU A 217 11.27 -2.69 -18.42
C GLU A 217 11.52 -1.20 -18.08
N ALA A 218 10.82 -0.28 -18.75
CA ALA A 218 10.89 1.16 -18.45
C ALA A 218 10.53 1.45 -16.97
N ALA A 219 9.43 0.87 -16.49
CA ALA A 219 9.00 1.03 -15.11
C ALA A 219 10.02 0.44 -14.10
N LEU A 220 10.58 -0.73 -14.40
CA LEU A 220 11.60 -1.34 -13.53
C LEU A 220 12.91 -0.55 -13.51
N LEU A 221 13.30 0.07 -14.64
CA LEU A 221 14.45 0.99 -14.70
C LEU A 221 14.20 2.27 -13.89
N TRP A 222 12.97 2.79 -13.89
CA TRP A 222 12.58 3.93 -13.07
C TRP A 222 12.63 3.62 -11.58
N LEU A 223 12.32 2.41 -11.15
CA LEU A 223 12.47 2.01 -9.74
C LEU A 223 13.91 2.14 -9.25
N ASP A 224 14.89 2.01 -10.14
CA ASP A 224 16.34 2.21 -9.89
C ASP A 224 16.87 1.46 -8.64
N GLY A 225 16.30 0.26 -8.38
CA GLY A 225 16.67 -0.53 -7.21
C GLY A 225 16.15 0.01 -5.87
N GLU A 226 15.30 1.02 -5.87
CA GLU A 226 14.58 1.44 -4.67
C GLU A 226 13.39 0.51 -4.37
N LYS A 227 12.89 0.57 -3.12
CA LYS A 227 11.66 -0.16 -2.76
C LYS A 227 10.54 0.25 -3.71
N GLY A 228 9.90 -0.74 -4.33
CA GLY A 228 8.96 -0.49 -5.40
C GLY A 228 7.67 -1.31 -5.33
N PHE A 229 6.58 -0.68 -5.75
CA PHE A 229 5.29 -1.33 -5.96
C PHE A 229 4.92 -1.21 -7.43
N TYR A 230 4.62 -2.35 -8.06
CA TYR A 230 4.14 -2.40 -9.43
C TYR A 230 2.67 -2.80 -9.41
N THR A 231 1.77 -1.88 -9.74
CA THR A 231 0.34 -2.11 -9.64
C THR A 231 -0.32 -2.29 -11.00
N LEU A 232 -1.24 -3.25 -11.06
CA LEU A 232 -2.01 -3.59 -12.26
C LEU A 232 -3.50 -3.74 -11.93
N PRO A 233 -4.39 -3.53 -12.92
CA PRO A 233 -5.83 -3.63 -12.71
C PRO A 233 -6.33 -5.07 -12.49
N LEU A 234 -5.62 -6.07 -13.03
CA LEU A 234 -6.06 -7.46 -13.03
C LEU A 234 -5.06 -8.38 -12.33
N LYS A 235 -5.56 -9.32 -11.52
CA LYS A 235 -4.74 -10.37 -10.87
C LYS A 235 -3.92 -11.19 -11.87
N VAL A 236 -4.53 -11.54 -13.02
CA VAL A 236 -3.85 -12.31 -14.08
C VAL A 236 -2.65 -11.56 -14.62
N SER A 237 -2.78 -10.25 -14.84
CA SER A 237 -1.68 -9.38 -15.27
C SER A 237 -0.61 -9.27 -14.19
N SER A 238 -1.01 -9.16 -12.91
CA SER A 238 -0.08 -9.15 -11.77
C SER A 238 0.72 -10.46 -11.70
N ASN A 239 0.07 -11.61 -11.87
CA ASN A 239 0.73 -12.91 -11.94
C ASN A 239 1.74 -12.98 -13.09
N ALA A 240 1.39 -12.44 -14.26
CA ALA A 240 2.27 -12.46 -15.44
C ALA A 240 3.52 -11.59 -15.21
N ILE A 241 3.38 -10.39 -14.64
CA ILE A 241 4.50 -9.49 -14.32
C ILE A 241 5.38 -10.12 -13.23
N TYR A 242 4.78 -10.66 -12.17
CA TYR A 242 5.50 -11.36 -11.11
C TYR A 242 6.37 -12.52 -11.66
N LYS A 243 5.79 -13.40 -12.49
CA LYS A 243 6.51 -14.49 -13.16
C LYS A 243 7.60 -13.95 -14.09
N ARG A 244 7.36 -12.83 -14.78
CA ARG A 244 8.36 -12.20 -15.64
C ARG A 244 9.55 -11.69 -14.82
N ILE A 245 9.30 -11.03 -13.70
CA ILE A 245 10.37 -10.52 -12.83
C ILE A 245 11.22 -11.68 -12.29
N LYS A 246 10.61 -12.74 -11.81
CA LYS A 246 11.34 -13.92 -11.30
C LYS A 246 12.05 -14.72 -12.38
N GLY A 247 11.38 -14.99 -13.49
CA GLY A 247 11.89 -15.89 -14.53
C GLY A 247 12.76 -15.21 -15.56
N ARG A 248 12.29 -14.07 -16.14
CA ARG A 248 13.00 -13.40 -17.23
C ARG A 248 14.18 -12.55 -16.75
N TYR A 249 13.98 -11.84 -15.63
CA TYR A 249 15.06 -11.00 -15.04
C TYR A 249 15.80 -11.70 -13.93
N GLU A 250 15.43 -12.96 -13.59
CA GLU A 250 16.07 -13.77 -12.54
C GLU A 250 16.14 -13.09 -11.17
N TYR A 251 15.20 -12.16 -10.90
CA TYR A 251 15.13 -11.44 -9.65
C TYR A 251 14.17 -12.12 -8.68
N LYS A 252 14.74 -12.70 -7.60
CA LYS A 252 13.98 -13.55 -6.65
C LYS A 252 13.26 -12.75 -5.56
N ASN A 253 13.72 -11.53 -5.25
CA ASN A 253 13.26 -10.74 -4.11
C ASN A 253 12.01 -9.89 -4.45
N VAL A 254 11.01 -10.53 -5.04
CA VAL A 254 9.75 -9.94 -5.43
C VAL A 254 8.58 -10.67 -4.77
N ALA A 255 7.63 -9.91 -4.22
CA ALA A 255 6.37 -10.43 -3.70
C ALA A 255 5.22 -10.25 -4.68
N LEU A 256 4.19 -11.06 -4.50
CA LEU A 256 2.89 -10.93 -5.15
C LEU A 256 1.81 -10.67 -4.09
N LEU A 257 1.02 -9.62 -4.25
CA LEU A 257 -0.01 -9.25 -3.28
C LEU A 257 -1.36 -8.98 -3.97
N HIS A 258 -2.25 -9.94 -3.91
CA HIS A 258 -3.67 -9.84 -4.26
C HIS A 258 -4.44 -10.96 -3.57
N SER A 259 -5.78 -11.00 -3.68
CA SER A 259 -6.61 -11.95 -2.94
C SER A 259 -6.25 -13.43 -3.18
N ASP A 260 -5.71 -13.78 -4.35
CA ASP A 260 -5.42 -15.16 -4.74
C ASP A 260 -3.89 -15.46 -4.80
N SER A 261 -3.04 -14.58 -4.23
CA SER A 261 -1.58 -14.76 -4.26
C SER A 261 -1.08 -16.01 -3.54
N LEU A 262 -1.86 -16.51 -2.57
CA LEU A 262 -1.54 -17.75 -1.85
C LEU A 262 -1.40 -18.94 -2.81
N SER A 263 -2.30 -19.08 -3.79
CA SER A 263 -2.25 -20.17 -4.77
C SER A 263 -0.98 -20.16 -5.61
N MET A 264 -0.42 -18.97 -5.87
CA MET A 264 0.85 -18.82 -6.59
C MET A 264 2.03 -19.23 -5.72
N TYR A 265 2.04 -18.85 -4.44
CA TYR A 265 3.10 -19.24 -3.50
C TYR A 265 3.13 -20.75 -3.25
N LEU A 266 1.97 -21.42 -3.20
CA LEU A 266 1.87 -22.87 -3.06
C LEU A 266 2.47 -23.66 -4.23
N GLN A 267 2.53 -23.06 -5.42
CA GLN A 267 3.11 -23.70 -6.62
C GLN A 267 4.63 -23.51 -6.74
N GLU A 268 5.23 -22.71 -5.86
CA GLU A 268 6.64 -22.37 -5.93
C GLU A 268 7.45 -23.13 -4.87
N ALA A 269 8.53 -23.75 -5.29
CA ALA A 269 9.54 -24.25 -4.36
C ALA A 269 10.29 -23.08 -3.70
N SER A 270 10.33 -23.03 -2.37
CA SER A 270 11.01 -22.00 -1.60
C SER A 270 11.47 -22.59 -0.27
N GLU A 271 12.59 -22.09 0.27
CA GLU A 271 13.06 -22.40 1.62
C GLU A 271 12.19 -21.78 2.71
N GLU A 272 11.61 -20.58 2.42
CA GLU A 272 10.62 -19.96 3.31
C GLU A 272 9.26 -20.64 3.19
N SER A 273 8.56 -20.78 4.31
CA SER A 273 7.18 -21.26 4.31
C SER A 273 6.26 -20.28 3.55
N VAL A 274 5.20 -20.85 2.96
CA VAL A 274 4.21 -20.05 2.22
C VAL A 274 3.58 -18.97 3.12
N ASP A 275 3.30 -19.31 4.38
CA ASP A 275 2.74 -18.39 5.37
C ASP A 275 3.69 -17.22 5.68
N GLN A 276 4.98 -17.49 5.87
CA GLN A 276 5.98 -16.45 6.09
C GLN A 276 6.06 -15.50 4.89
N ARG A 277 6.13 -16.04 3.68
CA ARG A 277 6.16 -15.23 2.45
C ARG A 277 4.92 -14.37 2.31
N GLN A 278 3.73 -14.92 2.57
CA GLN A 278 2.47 -14.19 2.50
C GLN A 278 2.38 -13.11 3.59
N ASN A 279 2.78 -13.41 4.83
CA ASN A 279 2.77 -12.44 5.92
C ASN A 279 3.73 -11.28 5.63
N ARG A 280 4.95 -11.55 5.18
CA ARG A 280 5.91 -10.52 4.76
C ARG A 280 5.38 -9.68 3.59
N ALA A 281 4.65 -10.28 2.64
CA ALA A 281 4.01 -9.54 1.55
C ALA A 281 2.91 -8.60 2.07
N LYS A 282 2.05 -9.06 2.99
CA LYS A 282 1.01 -8.24 3.64
C LYS A 282 1.59 -7.10 4.47
N MET A 283 2.74 -7.31 5.11
CA MET A 283 3.49 -6.29 5.85
C MET A 283 4.28 -5.36 4.94
N LEU A 284 4.23 -5.56 3.63
CA LEU A 284 5.00 -4.82 2.64
C LEU A 284 6.51 -4.85 2.92
N ALA A 285 7.03 -5.97 3.40
CA ALA A 285 8.46 -6.11 3.77
C ALA A 285 9.37 -6.33 2.56
N TRP A 286 8.84 -6.78 1.42
CA TRP A 286 9.62 -7.10 0.24
C TRP A 286 10.12 -5.84 -0.49
N PRO A 287 11.32 -5.88 -1.10
CA PRO A 287 11.87 -4.76 -1.86
C PRO A 287 11.01 -4.37 -3.06
N VAL A 288 10.47 -5.37 -3.76
CA VAL A 288 9.54 -5.17 -4.87
C VAL A 288 8.28 -5.97 -4.61
N THR A 289 7.14 -5.34 -4.78
CA THR A 289 5.84 -6.00 -4.67
C THR A 289 5.02 -5.73 -5.93
N VAL A 290 4.61 -6.80 -6.60
CA VAL A 290 3.62 -6.73 -7.69
C VAL A 290 2.24 -6.96 -7.07
N CYS A 291 1.29 -6.07 -7.33
CA CYS A 291 -0.01 -6.15 -6.67
C CYS A 291 -1.14 -5.52 -7.50
N THR A 292 -2.37 -5.78 -7.07
CA THR A 292 -3.50 -4.98 -7.54
C THR A 292 -3.64 -3.73 -6.68
N ILE A 293 -4.08 -2.63 -7.28
CA ILE A 293 -4.09 -1.30 -6.64
C ILE A 293 -4.96 -1.25 -5.38
N ASP A 294 -6.05 -2.00 -5.36
CA ASP A 294 -6.97 -2.10 -4.22
C ASP A 294 -6.29 -2.59 -2.94
N GLN A 295 -5.21 -3.36 -3.06
CA GLN A 295 -4.44 -3.81 -1.90
C GLN A 295 -3.69 -2.67 -1.22
N LEU A 296 -3.15 -1.72 -1.98
CA LEU A 296 -2.35 -0.62 -1.45
C LEU A 296 -3.18 0.60 -1.02
N PHE A 297 -4.27 0.90 -1.73
CA PHE A 297 -5.02 2.15 -1.55
C PHE A 297 -6.14 2.08 -0.49
N LYS A 298 -6.17 1.04 0.32
CA LYS A 298 -7.12 0.88 1.44
C LYS A 298 -7.08 2.04 2.43
N PHE A 299 -5.93 2.68 2.61
CA PHE A 299 -5.77 3.83 3.50
C PHE A 299 -6.59 5.06 3.10
N VAL A 300 -6.95 5.17 1.82
CA VAL A 300 -7.80 6.25 1.29
C VAL A 300 -9.18 6.26 1.95
N TYR A 301 -9.69 5.07 2.27
CA TYR A 301 -10.98 4.87 2.93
C TYR A 301 -10.89 4.94 4.46
N GLY A 302 -9.71 5.14 5.02
CA GLY A 302 -9.50 5.29 6.46
C GLY A 302 -9.79 4.03 7.28
N ALA A 303 -9.75 2.84 6.68
CA ALA A 303 -9.90 1.58 7.41
C ALA A 303 -8.73 1.36 8.38
N ILE A 304 -9.02 0.75 9.54
CA ILE A 304 -8.02 0.49 10.59
C ILE A 304 -6.95 -0.48 10.07
N GLY A 305 -5.69 -0.21 10.43
CA GLY A 305 -4.55 -1.04 10.05
C GLY A 305 -4.06 -0.81 8.62
N THR A 306 -4.72 0.11 7.88
CA THR A 306 -4.31 0.44 6.51
C THR A 306 -3.29 1.57 6.43
N GLU A 307 -2.97 2.19 7.54
CA GLU A 307 -1.97 3.26 7.64
C GLU A 307 -0.56 2.79 7.23
N ILE A 308 -0.27 1.51 7.41
CA ILE A 308 0.98 0.87 6.97
C ILE A 308 1.24 1.06 5.46
N PHE A 309 0.18 1.09 4.65
CA PHE A 309 0.30 1.30 3.20
C PHE A 309 0.78 2.71 2.89
N ALA A 310 0.14 3.74 3.44
CA ALA A 310 0.55 5.13 3.25
C ALA A 310 1.97 5.38 3.79
N ALA A 311 2.28 4.89 4.99
CA ALA A 311 3.59 5.01 5.60
C ALA A 311 4.70 4.36 4.76
N THR A 312 4.43 3.17 4.20
CA THR A 312 5.41 2.48 3.34
C THR A 312 5.57 3.18 1.98
N LEU A 313 4.47 3.67 1.41
CA LEU A 313 4.51 4.38 0.12
C LEU A 313 5.25 5.74 0.21
N LYS A 314 5.36 6.34 1.39
CA LYS A 314 6.16 7.55 1.62
C LYS A 314 7.62 7.40 1.22
N TYR A 315 8.24 6.24 1.48
CA TYR A 315 9.66 5.98 1.18
C TYR A 315 9.86 4.97 0.04
N SER A 316 8.84 4.80 -0.79
CA SER A 316 8.83 3.83 -1.88
C SER A 316 8.47 4.51 -3.20
N LYS A 317 8.70 3.81 -4.29
CA LYS A 317 8.26 4.18 -5.63
C LYS A 317 7.04 3.36 -6.03
N LEU A 318 6.02 4.02 -6.56
CA LEU A 318 4.76 3.40 -6.98
C LEU A 318 4.61 3.48 -8.50
N VAL A 319 4.58 2.34 -9.17
CA VAL A 319 4.22 2.22 -10.59
C VAL A 319 2.75 1.87 -10.70
N ILE A 320 2.00 2.65 -11.48
CA ILE A 320 0.60 2.40 -11.81
C ILE A 320 0.51 2.12 -13.31
N ASP A 321 0.30 0.85 -13.65
CA ASP A 321 0.19 0.42 -15.04
C ASP A 321 -1.28 0.37 -15.47
N GLU A 322 -1.54 0.86 -16.70
CA GLU A 322 -2.87 0.87 -17.34
C GLU A 322 -3.98 1.50 -16.50
N ILE A 323 -3.73 2.73 -15.97
CA ILE A 323 -4.67 3.44 -15.07
C ILE A 323 -6.08 3.59 -15.66
N GLN A 324 -6.22 3.71 -16.98
CA GLN A 324 -7.51 3.85 -17.65
C GLN A 324 -8.39 2.61 -17.59
N SER A 325 -7.82 1.46 -17.18
CA SER A 325 -8.55 0.18 -17.09
C SER A 325 -9.33 0.03 -15.77
N TYR A 326 -9.16 0.97 -14.83
CA TYR A 326 -9.91 0.97 -13.57
C TYR A 326 -11.27 1.65 -13.71
N SER A 327 -12.22 1.32 -12.83
CA SER A 327 -13.50 2.05 -12.76
C SER A 327 -13.30 3.49 -12.30
N PRO A 328 -14.23 4.41 -12.63
CA PRO A 328 -14.12 5.82 -12.22
C PRO A 328 -13.95 6.00 -10.70
N GLU A 329 -14.61 5.18 -9.87
CA GLU A 329 -14.53 5.23 -8.42
C GLU A 329 -13.12 4.85 -7.94
N ILE A 330 -12.52 3.82 -8.53
CA ILE A 330 -11.15 3.41 -8.22
C ILE A 330 -10.16 4.47 -8.71
N ILE A 331 -10.36 5.04 -9.90
CA ILE A 331 -9.53 6.14 -10.40
C ILE A 331 -9.56 7.34 -9.44
N ALA A 332 -10.73 7.71 -8.93
CA ALA A 332 -10.85 8.79 -7.94
C ALA A 332 -10.06 8.48 -6.65
N ALA A 333 -10.15 7.25 -6.16
CA ALA A 333 -9.37 6.79 -5.01
C ALA A 333 -7.86 6.81 -5.29
N ILE A 334 -7.43 6.40 -6.49
CA ILE A 334 -6.03 6.45 -6.92
C ILE A 334 -5.53 7.89 -6.93
N ILE A 335 -6.24 8.81 -7.58
CA ILE A 335 -5.85 10.23 -7.66
C ILE A 335 -5.71 10.82 -6.26
N TYR A 336 -6.70 10.60 -5.41
CA TYR A 336 -6.66 11.09 -4.03
C TYR A 336 -5.51 10.47 -3.23
N GLY A 337 -5.32 9.17 -3.33
CA GLY A 337 -4.22 8.47 -2.65
C GLY A 337 -2.84 8.93 -3.12
N ILE A 338 -2.63 9.11 -4.43
CA ILE A 338 -1.39 9.68 -4.98
C ILE A 338 -1.13 11.08 -4.40
N SER A 339 -2.17 11.92 -4.28
CA SER A 339 -2.01 13.25 -3.71
C SER A 339 -1.53 13.24 -2.25
N ILE A 340 -1.95 12.23 -1.48
CA ILE A 340 -1.46 12.01 -0.11
C ILE A 340 0.00 11.54 -0.15
N ILE A 341 0.31 10.54 -0.98
CA ILE A 341 1.65 9.95 -1.10
C ILE A 341 2.67 11.04 -1.52
N GLN A 342 2.35 11.84 -2.53
CA GLN A 342 3.22 12.92 -2.99
C GLN A 342 3.49 13.94 -1.88
N LYS A 343 2.45 14.37 -1.16
CA LYS A 343 2.58 15.30 -0.02
C LYS A 343 3.40 14.72 1.14
N MET A 344 3.41 13.41 1.29
CA MET A 344 4.25 12.71 2.26
C MET A 344 5.70 12.53 1.79
N GLY A 345 6.01 12.78 0.51
CA GLY A 345 7.34 12.65 -0.08
C GLY A 345 7.59 11.37 -0.88
N GLY A 346 6.57 10.53 -1.05
CA GLY A 346 6.64 9.35 -1.92
C GLY A 346 6.55 9.71 -3.41
N ARG A 347 6.96 8.80 -4.27
CA ARG A 347 7.02 9.00 -5.72
C ARG A 347 6.13 8.04 -6.48
N PHE A 348 5.62 8.48 -7.63
CA PHE A 348 4.80 7.65 -8.50
C PHE A 348 5.16 7.79 -9.97
N ALA A 349 4.95 6.72 -10.75
CA ALA A 349 4.97 6.75 -12.20
C ALA A 349 3.70 6.08 -12.73
N ILE A 350 2.93 6.80 -13.52
CA ILE A 350 1.81 6.24 -14.28
C ILE A 350 2.36 5.89 -15.67
N ILE A 351 2.17 4.63 -16.07
CA ILE A 351 2.58 4.18 -17.39
C ILE A 351 1.37 3.53 -18.08
N THR A 352 1.06 3.99 -19.29
CA THR A 352 -0.18 3.59 -19.96
C THR A 352 -0.06 3.70 -21.48
N ALA A 353 -0.91 2.96 -22.21
CA ALA A 353 -1.04 3.11 -23.65
C ALA A 353 -1.91 4.33 -24.02
N THR A 354 -2.84 4.72 -23.16
CA THR A 354 -3.74 5.85 -23.38
C THR A 354 -3.94 6.64 -22.09
N PHE A 355 -3.94 7.98 -22.20
CA PHE A 355 -4.15 8.87 -21.05
C PHE A 355 -5.29 9.83 -21.36
N PRO A 356 -6.53 9.53 -20.91
CA PRO A 356 -7.70 10.34 -21.22
C PRO A 356 -7.59 11.78 -20.68
N PRO A 357 -8.05 12.81 -21.41
CA PRO A 357 -8.01 14.19 -20.96
C PRO A 357 -8.75 14.43 -19.62
N VAL A 358 -9.83 13.68 -19.38
CA VAL A 358 -10.59 13.77 -18.12
C VAL A 358 -9.73 13.36 -16.92
N LEU A 359 -8.84 12.40 -17.09
CA LEU A 359 -7.91 11.98 -16.03
C LEU A 359 -6.90 13.10 -15.72
N ALA A 360 -6.35 13.75 -16.75
CA ALA A 360 -5.48 14.92 -16.60
C ALA A 360 -6.18 16.03 -15.80
N HIS A 361 -7.41 16.37 -16.18
CA HIS A 361 -8.21 17.39 -15.50
C HIS A 361 -8.39 17.11 -13.99
N PHE A 362 -8.72 15.87 -13.62
CA PHE A 362 -8.86 15.52 -12.20
C PHE A 362 -7.51 15.54 -11.47
N MET A 363 -6.43 15.12 -12.10
CA MET A 363 -5.11 15.17 -11.50
C MET A 363 -4.64 16.63 -11.25
N GLU A 364 -4.88 17.53 -12.21
CA GLU A 364 -4.62 18.97 -12.04
C GLU A 364 -5.38 19.55 -10.84
N ARG A 365 -6.67 19.21 -10.72
CA ARG A 365 -7.50 19.66 -9.61
C ARG A 365 -6.97 19.26 -8.23
N TYR A 366 -6.25 18.16 -8.13
CA TYR A 366 -5.60 17.69 -6.91
C TYR A 366 -4.15 18.13 -6.76
N GLY A 367 -3.65 19.02 -7.65
CA GLY A 367 -2.28 19.54 -7.62
C GLY A 367 -1.22 18.47 -7.93
N LEU A 368 -1.59 17.45 -8.69
CA LEU A 368 -0.68 16.35 -9.04
C LEU A 368 0.12 16.63 -10.32
N LEU A 369 -0.21 17.69 -11.03
CA LEU A 369 0.42 18.09 -12.29
C LEU A 369 1.12 19.46 -12.18
N GLU A 370 1.21 20.01 -10.97
CA GLU A 370 1.85 21.30 -10.71
C GLU A 370 3.28 21.11 -10.17
N GLY A 371 4.22 21.90 -10.67
CA GLY A 371 5.58 22.01 -10.16
C GLY A 371 6.64 21.28 -10.98
N LYS A 372 7.91 21.45 -10.55
CA LYS A 372 9.10 20.92 -11.24
C LYS A 372 9.32 19.42 -11.05
N GLU A 373 8.58 18.79 -10.13
CA GLU A 373 8.75 17.37 -9.75
C GLU A 373 7.87 16.43 -10.56
N TYR A 374 7.14 16.94 -11.57
CA TYR A 374 6.24 16.16 -12.38
C TYR A 374 6.50 16.35 -13.86
N GLN A 375 6.54 15.25 -14.61
CA GLN A 375 6.66 15.28 -16.06
C GLN A 375 5.67 14.34 -16.75
N ARG A 376 5.08 14.85 -17.81
CA ARG A 376 4.25 14.06 -18.72
C ARG A 376 4.92 13.97 -20.09
N VAL A 377 5.07 12.77 -20.58
CA VAL A 377 5.66 12.52 -21.91
C VAL A 377 4.81 11.51 -22.68
N ASP A 378 4.71 11.71 -23.97
CA ASP A 378 3.91 10.86 -24.89
C ASP A 378 4.80 10.34 -26.01
N PHE A 379 4.97 9.02 -26.02
CA PHE A 379 5.69 8.27 -27.05
C PHE A 379 4.75 7.55 -28.03
N SER A 380 3.44 7.87 -28.05
CA SER A 380 2.47 7.23 -28.95
C SER A 380 2.72 7.53 -30.42
N ALA A 381 3.35 8.68 -30.72
CA ALA A 381 3.72 9.08 -32.06
C ALA A 381 5.00 8.40 -32.61
N ASP A 382 5.66 7.53 -31.82
CA ASP A 382 6.82 6.77 -32.30
C ASP A 382 6.39 5.73 -33.33
N THR A 383 6.57 6.09 -34.61
CA THR A 383 6.24 5.26 -35.78
C THR A 383 7.36 4.31 -36.20
N SER A 384 8.44 4.20 -35.44
CA SER A 384 9.59 3.35 -35.74
C SER A 384 9.22 1.87 -35.89
N ILE A 385 8.08 1.46 -35.32
CA ILE A 385 7.55 0.09 -35.43
C ILE A 385 6.06 0.13 -35.78
N ILE A 386 5.72 -0.02 -37.07
CA ILE A 386 4.35 -0.26 -37.53
C ILE A 386 4.00 -1.72 -37.27
N ARG A 387 3.18 -1.98 -36.25
CA ARG A 387 2.77 -3.34 -35.86
C ARG A 387 1.41 -3.74 -36.37
N HIS A 388 0.58 -2.78 -36.75
CA HIS A 388 -0.81 -2.98 -37.09
C HIS A 388 -1.13 -2.28 -38.41
N LYS A 389 -1.84 -2.99 -39.28
CA LYS A 389 -2.54 -2.41 -40.41
C LYS A 389 -4.03 -2.38 -40.03
N ILE A 390 -4.64 -1.22 -40.07
CA ILE A 390 -6.06 -1.03 -39.75
C ILE A 390 -6.83 -0.99 -41.05
N GLU A 391 -7.88 -1.81 -41.14
CA GLU A 391 -8.87 -1.77 -42.18
C GLU A 391 -10.24 -1.55 -41.54
N ILE A 392 -10.93 -0.49 -41.94
CA ILE A 392 -12.26 -0.15 -41.41
C ILE A 392 -13.27 -0.63 -42.43
N ARG A 393 -14.26 -1.40 -42.02
CA ARG A 393 -15.35 -1.90 -42.82
C ARG A 393 -16.68 -1.57 -42.19
N ASP A 394 -17.62 -1.10 -42.96
CA ASP A 394 -18.99 -0.77 -42.52
C ASP A 394 -19.94 -1.98 -42.55
N SER A 395 -19.43 -3.18 -42.85
CA SER A 395 -20.18 -4.44 -42.89
C SER A 395 -20.04 -5.24 -41.59
N GLU A 396 -21.04 -6.05 -41.28
CA GLU A 396 -20.94 -7.06 -40.24
C GLU A 396 -19.82 -8.07 -40.54
N MET A 397 -19.26 -8.69 -39.51
CA MET A 397 -18.24 -9.72 -39.65
C MET A 397 -18.81 -10.94 -40.35
N ASP A 398 -18.21 -11.34 -41.48
CA ASP A 398 -18.58 -12.53 -42.22
C ASP A 398 -17.95 -13.78 -41.57
N PRO A 399 -18.75 -14.75 -41.11
CA PRO A 399 -18.24 -15.99 -40.53
C PRO A 399 -17.40 -16.82 -41.52
N GLU A 400 -17.69 -16.78 -42.81
CA GLU A 400 -16.93 -17.55 -43.82
C GLU A 400 -15.54 -16.97 -44.04
N GLU A 401 -15.44 -15.63 -44.09
CA GLU A 401 -14.15 -14.95 -44.14
C GLU A 401 -13.31 -15.24 -42.91
N LEU A 402 -13.94 -15.23 -41.70
CA LEU A 402 -13.25 -15.55 -40.46
C LEU A 402 -12.69 -16.98 -40.44
N LEU A 403 -13.44 -17.95 -40.96
CA LEU A 403 -12.99 -19.35 -41.11
C LEU A 403 -11.84 -19.46 -42.10
N GLU A 404 -11.94 -18.82 -43.25
CA GLU A 404 -10.87 -18.79 -44.24
C GLU A 404 -9.59 -18.17 -43.67
N GLN A 405 -9.71 -17.06 -42.95
CA GLN A 405 -8.55 -16.44 -42.30
C GLN A 405 -7.99 -17.34 -41.18
N GLY A 406 -8.86 -17.98 -40.38
CA GLY A 406 -8.48 -18.88 -39.30
C GLY A 406 -7.72 -20.13 -39.77
N SER A 407 -7.98 -20.60 -41.01
CA SER A 407 -7.23 -21.70 -41.61
C SER A 407 -5.78 -21.34 -41.96
N LYS A 408 -5.49 -20.05 -42.15
CA LYS A 408 -4.18 -19.53 -42.57
C LYS A 408 -3.38 -18.90 -41.45
N LYS A 409 -4.05 -18.35 -40.45
CA LYS A 409 -3.42 -17.61 -39.34
C LYS A 409 -4.28 -17.64 -38.07
N LYS A 410 -3.71 -17.30 -36.92
CA LYS A 410 -4.48 -17.08 -35.68
C LYS A 410 -5.34 -15.83 -35.79
N VAL A 411 -6.64 -15.98 -35.56
CA VAL A 411 -7.62 -14.88 -35.61
C VAL A 411 -8.21 -14.69 -34.22
N LEU A 412 -8.20 -13.45 -33.73
CA LEU A 412 -8.90 -13.05 -32.50
C LEU A 412 -10.10 -12.19 -32.90
N VAL A 413 -11.29 -12.62 -32.48
CA VAL A 413 -12.52 -11.86 -32.68
C VAL A 413 -12.97 -11.26 -31.39
N ILE A 414 -13.19 -9.94 -31.36
CA ILE A 414 -13.66 -9.21 -30.17
C ILE A 414 -15.07 -8.69 -30.47
N CYS A 415 -16.03 -9.06 -29.63
CA CYS A 415 -17.42 -8.61 -29.71
C CYS A 415 -17.75 -7.68 -28.55
N ASN A 416 -18.66 -6.72 -28.79
CA ASN A 416 -19.09 -5.75 -27.76
C ASN A 416 -19.93 -6.38 -26.64
N THR A 417 -20.54 -7.55 -26.87
CA THR A 417 -21.36 -8.24 -25.87
C THR A 417 -21.07 -9.73 -25.85
N VAL A 418 -21.26 -10.35 -24.67
CA VAL A 418 -21.15 -11.82 -24.52
C VAL A 418 -22.14 -12.54 -25.44
N LYS A 419 -23.36 -11.99 -25.58
CA LYS A 419 -24.39 -12.56 -26.47
C LYS A 419 -23.95 -12.60 -27.93
N SER A 420 -23.31 -11.53 -28.42
CA SER A 420 -22.78 -11.47 -29.79
C SER A 420 -21.63 -12.47 -30.00
N ALA A 421 -20.72 -12.53 -29.01
CA ALA A 421 -19.61 -13.49 -29.06
C ALA A 421 -20.11 -14.94 -29.09
N HIS A 422 -21.09 -15.28 -28.23
CA HIS A 422 -21.67 -16.61 -28.16
C HIS A 422 -22.42 -16.98 -29.47
N LYS A 423 -23.21 -16.04 -30.02
CA LYS A 423 -23.90 -16.24 -31.31
C LYS A 423 -22.90 -16.52 -32.43
N LEU A 424 -21.84 -15.72 -32.53
CA LEU A 424 -20.82 -15.90 -33.53
C LEU A 424 -20.07 -17.22 -33.35
N TYR A 425 -19.72 -17.59 -32.09
CA TYR A 425 -19.12 -18.89 -31.79
C TYR A 425 -19.98 -20.06 -32.29
N GLN A 426 -21.28 -20.08 -32.00
CA GLN A 426 -22.20 -21.13 -32.43
C GLN A 426 -22.23 -21.26 -33.98
N VAL A 427 -22.21 -20.11 -34.69
CA VAL A 427 -22.17 -20.12 -36.15
C VAL A 427 -20.86 -20.72 -36.69
N LEU A 428 -19.73 -20.33 -36.12
CA LEU A 428 -18.41 -20.83 -36.52
C LEU A 428 -18.27 -22.32 -36.17
N GLU A 429 -18.71 -22.75 -34.97
CA GLU A 429 -18.67 -24.14 -34.54
C GLU A 429 -19.52 -25.06 -35.46
N SER A 430 -20.71 -24.60 -35.86
CA SER A 430 -21.57 -25.38 -36.79
C SER A 430 -20.99 -25.57 -38.19
N LYS A 431 -20.01 -24.77 -38.58
CA LYS A 431 -19.34 -24.80 -39.87
C LYS A 431 -17.96 -25.46 -39.86
N THR A 432 -17.49 -25.84 -38.68
CA THR A 432 -16.15 -26.47 -38.53
C THR A 432 -16.28 -27.86 -37.92
N GLU A 433 -15.62 -28.84 -38.54
CA GLU A 433 -15.49 -30.21 -38.00
C GLU A 433 -14.48 -30.33 -36.84
N LYS A 434 -13.79 -29.24 -36.46
CA LYS A 434 -12.79 -29.20 -35.39
C LYS A 434 -13.29 -28.35 -34.23
N SER A 435 -13.33 -28.93 -33.03
CA SER A 435 -13.44 -28.16 -31.79
C SER A 435 -12.24 -27.22 -31.62
N TRP A 436 -12.49 -25.97 -31.34
CA TRP A 436 -11.48 -24.91 -31.09
C TRP A 436 -10.96 -24.95 -29.67
#